data_76a4dbcf3b1158b70876bcae54fde0f2
#
_entry.id   76a4dbcf3b1158b70876bcae54fde0f2
#
_cell.length_a   1.000
_cell.length_b   1.000
_cell.length_c   1.000
_cell.angle_alpha   90.00
_cell.angle_beta   90.00
_cell.angle_gamma   90.00
#
_symmetry.space_group_name_H-M   'P 1'
#
loop_
_entity.id
_entity.type
_entity.pdbx_description
1 polymer ?
#
loop_
_entity_poly.entity_id
_entity_poly.type
_entity_poly.pdbx_seq_one_letter_code
_entity_poly.pdbx_strand_id
1 'polypeptide(L)'
;MIKITRFFYIHWLIFPLLLLSWLSGSFHTMMVAYAVVFVHEIFHLFATLLVRERVGSVIIMPFGMTLRLSARLIRHTGKEIFIALAGPFANVLMLLICDIIEPHYAAPPLSLYVFRYLNLSVLLLNLLPCLPLDGGRVLKAILVRLVGYLSAISIMRRTSRVMSILLLILGILLLIISQLNVSLLMAASFLVLHMAEEKKRNEYILMQEFLYAKDKLRKRGFMRSRAICAMDSLPAKDVFKMLSYDSFYIIHIVDENQNHLRPVTEAQVVDAILQKGWKISLAEV
;
A
#
# COMPACT_ATOMS: atom_id res chain seq x y z
N MET A 1 19.66 5.42 5.00
CA MET A 1 19.49 4.86 3.65
C MET A 1 20.68 5.25 2.82
N ILE A 2 21.34 4.29 2.19
CA ILE A 2 22.50 4.52 1.31
C ILE A 2 21.96 4.61 -0.12
N LYS A 3 22.23 5.73 -0.79
CA LYS A 3 21.83 5.94 -2.18
C LYS A 3 22.92 5.36 -3.10
N ILE A 4 22.56 4.36 -3.92
CA ILE A 4 23.49 3.78 -4.91
C ILE A 4 23.35 4.47 -6.26
N THR A 5 22.09 4.65 -6.71
CA THR A 5 21.77 5.37 -7.94
C THR A 5 20.56 6.27 -7.73
N ARG A 6 20.14 7.00 -8.77
CA ARG A 6 18.96 7.89 -8.72
C ARG A 6 17.66 7.13 -8.35
N PHE A 7 17.62 5.83 -8.63
CA PHE A 7 16.43 4.98 -8.44
C PHE A 7 16.60 3.89 -7.39
N PHE A 8 17.84 3.55 -6.97
CA PHE A 8 18.13 2.45 -6.06
C PHE A 8 18.65 2.94 -4.71
N TYR A 9 18.01 2.48 -3.65
CA TYR A 9 18.38 2.76 -2.26
C TYR A 9 18.55 1.45 -1.50
N ILE A 10 19.59 1.35 -0.67
CA ILE A 10 19.81 0.22 0.24
C ILE A 10 19.64 0.71 1.67
N HIS A 11 18.88 -0.05 2.45
CA HIS A 11 18.78 0.21 3.87
C HIS A 11 20.00 -0.36 4.60
N TRP A 12 20.67 0.44 5.43
CA TRP A 12 21.89 0.05 6.10
C TRP A 12 21.77 -1.20 7.00
N LEU A 13 20.57 -1.51 7.52
CA LEU A 13 20.28 -2.69 8.34
C LEU A 13 20.46 -4.02 7.59
N ILE A 14 20.66 -4.01 6.27
CA ILE A 14 20.94 -5.23 5.51
C ILE A 14 22.32 -5.80 5.91
N PHE A 15 23.32 -4.95 6.14
CA PHE A 15 24.67 -5.39 6.46
C PHE A 15 24.77 -6.18 7.77
N PRO A 16 24.24 -5.66 8.92
CA PRO A 16 24.24 -6.47 10.15
C PRO A 16 23.40 -7.73 10.04
N LEU A 17 22.31 -7.73 9.25
CA LEU A 17 21.50 -8.92 9.04
C LEU A 17 22.26 -9.99 8.21
N LEU A 18 22.99 -9.59 7.16
CA LEU A 18 23.87 -10.46 6.40
C LEU A 18 24.96 -11.08 7.29
N LEU A 19 25.60 -10.26 8.13
CA LEU A 19 26.61 -10.71 9.06
C LEU A 19 26.03 -11.72 10.07
N LEU A 20 24.86 -11.43 10.63
CA LEU A 20 24.18 -12.31 11.58
C LEU A 20 23.78 -13.64 10.92
N SER A 21 23.28 -13.61 9.69
CA SER A 21 22.94 -14.84 8.95
C SER A 21 24.15 -15.69 8.63
N TRP A 22 25.30 -15.05 8.37
CA TRP A 22 26.57 -15.75 8.16
C TRP A 22 27.04 -16.42 9.45
N LEU A 23 27.03 -15.69 10.57
CA LEU A 23 27.41 -16.21 11.89
C LEU A 23 26.50 -17.35 12.37
N SER A 24 25.21 -17.30 12.05
CA SER A 24 24.23 -18.33 12.41
C SER A 24 24.22 -19.55 11.45
N GLY A 25 25.03 -19.54 10.40
CA GLY A 25 25.02 -20.61 9.37
C GLY A 25 23.79 -20.58 8.44
N SER A 26 22.92 -19.56 8.56
CA SER A 26 21.67 -19.44 7.79
C SER A 26 21.84 -18.62 6.51
N PHE A 27 23.07 -18.31 6.11
CA PHE A 27 23.38 -17.45 4.97
C PHE A 27 22.78 -17.95 3.65
N HIS A 28 22.86 -19.26 3.40
CA HIS A 28 22.28 -19.89 2.20
C HIS A 28 20.76 -19.69 2.14
N THR A 29 20.05 -19.97 3.23
CA THR A 29 18.59 -19.79 3.33
C THR A 29 18.20 -18.34 3.09
N MET A 30 18.96 -17.40 3.63
CA MET A 30 18.75 -15.98 3.43
C MET A 30 18.97 -15.56 1.98
N MET A 31 20.00 -16.06 1.31
CA MET A 31 20.23 -15.80 -0.12
C MET A 31 19.08 -16.31 -0.99
N VAL A 32 18.58 -17.52 -0.70
CA VAL A 32 17.40 -18.08 -1.38
C VAL A 32 16.17 -17.20 -1.15
N ALA A 33 15.94 -16.74 0.09
CA ALA A 33 14.83 -15.84 0.39
C ALA A 33 14.91 -14.53 -0.41
N TYR A 34 16.10 -13.90 -0.48
CA TYR A 34 16.31 -12.72 -1.30
C TYR A 34 16.10 -12.98 -2.79
N ALA A 35 16.52 -14.14 -3.30
CA ALA A 35 16.28 -14.52 -4.69
C ALA A 35 14.78 -14.64 -5.01
N VAL A 36 14.01 -15.29 -4.13
CA VAL A 36 12.54 -15.40 -4.26
C VAL A 36 11.89 -14.03 -4.28
N VAL A 37 12.22 -13.17 -3.31
CA VAL A 37 11.68 -11.81 -3.24
C VAL A 37 12.12 -10.96 -4.43
N PHE A 38 13.35 -11.11 -4.90
CA PHE A 38 13.84 -10.40 -6.07
C PHE A 38 13.03 -10.73 -7.33
N VAL A 39 12.76 -12.01 -7.59
CA VAL A 39 11.92 -12.42 -8.72
C VAL A 39 10.50 -11.88 -8.57
N HIS A 40 9.91 -11.95 -7.39
CA HIS A 40 8.60 -11.39 -7.08
C HIS A 40 8.52 -9.89 -7.42
N GLU A 41 9.51 -9.09 -7.00
CA GLU A 41 9.56 -7.64 -7.27
C GLU A 41 9.85 -7.32 -8.74
N ILE A 42 10.63 -8.14 -9.45
CA ILE A 42 10.82 -8.00 -10.90
C ILE A 42 9.49 -8.10 -11.64
N PHE A 43 8.60 -9.00 -11.25
CA PHE A 43 7.28 -9.12 -11.87
C PHE A 43 6.41 -7.88 -11.62
N HIS A 44 6.47 -7.28 -10.43
CA HIS A 44 5.83 -5.99 -10.16
C HIS A 44 6.39 -4.88 -11.05
N LEU A 45 7.71 -4.83 -11.21
CA LEU A 45 8.39 -3.88 -12.08
C LEU A 45 7.95 -4.08 -13.54
N PHE A 46 7.97 -5.31 -14.02
CA PHE A 46 7.53 -5.66 -15.37
C PHE A 46 6.06 -5.27 -15.62
N ALA A 47 5.16 -5.62 -14.69
CA ALA A 47 3.77 -5.22 -14.78
C ALA A 47 3.59 -3.70 -14.79
N THR A 48 4.39 -2.95 -14.00
CA THR A 48 4.37 -1.50 -13.96
C THR A 48 4.78 -0.89 -15.31
N LEU A 49 5.83 -1.43 -15.93
CA LEU A 49 6.28 -1.00 -17.25
C LEU A 49 5.25 -1.33 -18.34
N LEU A 50 4.62 -2.51 -18.26
CA LEU A 50 3.60 -2.95 -19.22
C LEU A 50 2.38 -2.02 -19.23
N VAL A 51 1.95 -1.53 -18.07
CA VAL A 51 0.84 -0.56 -17.96
C VAL A 51 1.30 0.89 -18.15
N ARG A 52 2.56 1.11 -18.52
CA ARG A 52 3.18 2.42 -18.78
C ARG A 52 3.09 3.40 -17.61
N GLU A 53 3.20 2.88 -16.39
CA GLU A 53 3.27 3.73 -15.19
C GLU A 53 4.71 4.07 -14.83
N ARG A 54 4.89 5.21 -14.15
CA ARG A 54 6.23 5.66 -13.74
C ARG A 54 6.68 4.93 -12.49
N VAL A 55 7.85 4.32 -12.56
CA VAL A 55 8.56 3.77 -11.40
C VAL A 55 9.20 4.93 -10.64
N GLY A 56 8.92 5.05 -9.35
CA GLY A 56 9.49 6.09 -8.49
C GLY A 56 10.89 5.71 -8.00
N SER A 57 11.00 4.73 -7.14
CA SER A 57 12.27 4.23 -6.60
C SER A 57 12.13 2.79 -6.12
N VAL A 58 13.23 2.06 -6.19
CA VAL A 58 13.39 0.72 -5.63
C VAL A 58 14.20 0.84 -4.35
N ILE A 59 13.66 0.33 -3.25
CA ILE A 59 14.32 0.35 -1.95
C ILE A 59 14.52 -1.08 -1.51
N ILE A 60 15.79 -1.45 -1.30
CA ILE A 60 16.15 -2.75 -0.76
C ILE A 60 16.16 -2.62 0.76
N MET A 61 15.26 -3.37 1.41
CA MET A 61 15.10 -3.40 2.87
C MET A 61 15.57 -4.75 3.44
N PRO A 62 15.81 -4.85 4.75
CA PRO A 62 16.19 -6.12 5.39
C PRO A 62 15.22 -7.28 5.14
N PHE A 63 13.95 -6.96 4.95
CA PHE A 63 12.87 -7.95 4.77
C PHE A 63 12.39 -8.08 3.32
N GLY A 64 13.15 -7.59 2.36
CA GLY A 64 12.81 -7.67 0.94
C GLY A 64 13.05 -6.36 0.19
N MET A 65 12.50 -6.28 -1.01
CA MET A 65 12.52 -5.06 -1.81
C MET A 65 11.15 -4.38 -1.79
N THR A 66 11.14 -3.07 -1.92
CA THR A 66 9.90 -2.29 -2.02
C THR A 66 9.96 -1.38 -3.23
N LEU A 67 9.03 -1.58 -4.17
CA LEU A 67 8.86 -0.73 -5.32
C LEU A 67 7.95 0.46 -4.96
N ARG A 68 8.49 1.67 -4.92
CA ARG A 68 7.67 2.88 -4.78
C ARG A 68 7.08 3.26 -6.13
N LEU A 69 5.77 3.14 -6.23
CA LEU A 69 5.01 3.53 -7.41
C LEU A 69 4.54 4.97 -7.33
N SER A 70 4.26 5.55 -8.49
CA SER A 70 3.71 6.90 -8.59
C SER A 70 2.33 7.01 -7.93
N ALA A 71 2.02 8.14 -7.28
CA ALA A 71 0.71 8.43 -6.70
C ALA A 71 -0.45 8.38 -7.73
N ARG A 72 -0.16 8.48 -9.03
CA ARG A 72 -1.16 8.40 -10.11
C ARG A 72 -1.94 7.07 -10.17
N LEU A 73 -1.37 5.99 -9.62
CA LEU A 73 -2.03 4.67 -9.57
C LEU A 73 -3.33 4.66 -8.78
N ILE A 74 -3.50 5.58 -7.85
CA ILE A 74 -4.74 5.70 -7.04
C ILE A 74 -5.96 5.91 -7.94
N ARG A 75 -5.80 6.51 -9.11
CA ARG A 75 -6.88 6.79 -10.08
C ARG A 75 -7.21 5.62 -10.98
N HIS A 76 -6.26 4.73 -11.16
CA HIS A 76 -6.39 3.58 -12.05
C HIS A 76 -6.37 2.29 -11.24
N THR A 77 -7.42 2.11 -10.43
CA THR A 77 -7.56 0.94 -9.54
C THR A 77 -7.37 -0.40 -10.26
N GLY A 78 -7.75 -0.50 -11.56
CA GLY A 78 -7.49 -1.71 -12.36
C GLY A 78 -6.00 -1.95 -12.59
N LYS A 79 -5.23 -0.90 -12.88
CA LYS A 79 -3.78 -1.01 -13.03
C LYS A 79 -3.11 -1.35 -11.69
N GLU A 80 -3.60 -0.78 -10.59
CA GLU A 80 -3.09 -1.09 -9.24
C GLU A 80 -3.29 -2.57 -8.90
N ILE A 81 -4.48 -3.13 -9.18
CA ILE A 81 -4.78 -4.56 -9.00
C ILE A 81 -3.85 -5.41 -9.86
N PHE A 82 -3.71 -5.09 -11.15
CA PHE A 82 -2.85 -5.84 -12.07
C PHE A 82 -1.39 -5.87 -11.60
N ILE A 83 -0.86 -4.71 -11.21
CA ILE A 83 0.52 -4.62 -10.69
C ILE A 83 0.64 -5.41 -9.39
N ALA A 84 -0.31 -5.26 -8.44
CA ALA A 84 -0.25 -5.93 -7.15
C ALA A 84 -0.35 -7.47 -7.26
N LEU A 85 -1.08 -7.99 -8.24
CA LEU A 85 -1.17 -9.44 -8.47
C LEU A 85 0.04 -10.03 -9.20
N ALA A 86 0.88 -9.21 -9.83
CA ALA A 86 2.02 -9.70 -10.61
C ALA A 86 3.07 -10.41 -9.74
N GLY A 87 3.35 -9.91 -8.53
CA GLY A 87 4.27 -10.57 -7.59
C GLY A 87 3.77 -11.94 -7.13
N PRO A 88 2.56 -12.04 -6.54
CA PRO A 88 1.93 -13.33 -6.23
C PRO A 88 1.88 -14.29 -7.42
N PHE A 89 1.60 -13.78 -8.63
CA PHE A 89 1.64 -14.59 -9.85
C PHE A 89 3.04 -15.17 -10.13
N ALA A 90 4.11 -14.40 -9.92
CA ALA A 90 5.47 -14.89 -10.05
C ALA A 90 5.76 -16.03 -9.07
N ASN A 91 5.28 -15.90 -7.81
CA ASN A 91 5.46 -16.95 -6.81
C ASN A 91 4.71 -18.25 -7.21
N VAL A 92 3.49 -18.14 -7.72
CA VAL A 92 2.74 -19.29 -8.24
C VAL A 92 3.50 -19.95 -9.40
N LEU A 93 4.03 -19.16 -10.33
CA LEU A 93 4.80 -19.66 -11.47
C LEU A 93 6.07 -20.39 -10.98
N MET A 94 6.79 -19.82 -10.00
CA MET A 94 7.97 -20.48 -9.42
C MET A 94 7.62 -21.79 -8.72
N LEU A 95 6.49 -21.89 -8.03
CA LEU A 95 6.00 -23.14 -7.42
C LEU A 95 5.68 -24.21 -8.48
N LEU A 96 5.00 -23.82 -9.57
CA LEU A 96 4.73 -24.72 -10.69
C LEU A 96 6.02 -25.23 -11.34
N ILE A 97 7.02 -24.38 -11.49
CA ILE A 97 8.34 -24.78 -11.99
C ILE A 97 8.99 -25.82 -11.06
N CYS A 98 8.91 -25.61 -9.73
CA CYS A 98 9.38 -26.60 -8.77
C CYS A 98 8.67 -27.95 -8.93
N ASP A 99 7.34 -27.95 -9.10
CA ASP A 99 6.55 -29.18 -9.28
C ASP A 99 6.90 -29.93 -10.57
N ILE A 100 7.32 -29.22 -11.62
CA ILE A 100 7.79 -29.82 -12.89
C ILE A 100 9.21 -30.39 -12.73
N ILE A 101 10.08 -29.71 -11.98
CA ILE A 101 11.49 -30.08 -11.85
C ILE A 101 11.70 -31.21 -10.83
N GLU A 102 10.95 -31.20 -9.73
CA GLU A 102 11.09 -32.13 -8.60
C GLU A 102 11.10 -33.62 -9.01
N PRO A 103 10.21 -34.12 -9.92
CA PRO A 103 10.18 -35.52 -10.35
C PRO A 103 11.42 -35.98 -11.12
N HIS A 104 12.25 -35.06 -11.62
CA HIS A 104 13.48 -35.41 -12.34
C HIS A 104 14.65 -35.70 -11.42
N TYR A 105 14.49 -35.53 -10.12
CA TYR A 105 15.49 -35.88 -9.11
C TYR A 105 15.09 -37.16 -8.40
N ALA A 106 16.02 -38.16 -8.33
CA ALA A 106 15.82 -39.34 -7.49
C ALA A 106 15.72 -39.00 -6.00
N ALA A 107 16.45 -37.95 -5.57
CA ALA A 107 16.34 -37.30 -4.27
C ALA A 107 16.47 -35.79 -4.47
N PRO A 108 15.39 -34.99 -4.32
CA PRO A 108 15.45 -33.55 -4.50
C PRO A 108 16.45 -32.94 -3.53
N PRO A 109 17.27 -31.95 -3.98
CA PRO A 109 18.26 -31.31 -3.10
C PRO A 109 17.52 -30.46 -2.04
N LEU A 110 18.12 -30.35 -0.85
CA LEU A 110 17.57 -29.55 0.26
C LEU A 110 17.28 -28.11 -0.15
N SER A 111 18.07 -27.54 -1.06
CA SER A 111 17.86 -26.19 -1.60
C SER A 111 16.51 -26.04 -2.33
N LEU A 112 16.00 -27.09 -2.99
CA LEU A 112 14.70 -27.06 -3.66
C LEU A 112 13.55 -27.00 -2.64
N TYR A 113 13.63 -27.77 -1.55
CA TYR A 113 12.66 -27.72 -0.47
C TYR A 113 12.65 -26.36 0.22
N VAL A 114 13.83 -25.81 0.51
CA VAL A 114 13.98 -24.47 1.12
C VAL A 114 13.38 -23.41 0.18
N PHE A 115 13.68 -23.47 -1.12
CA PHE A 115 13.15 -22.56 -2.11
C PHE A 115 11.61 -22.62 -2.18
N ARG A 116 11.04 -23.83 -2.25
CA ARG A 116 9.59 -24.05 -2.27
C ARG A 116 8.92 -23.51 -1.01
N TYR A 117 9.46 -23.81 0.17
CA TYR A 117 8.94 -23.33 1.45
C TYR A 117 8.96 -21.81 1.53
N LEU A 118 10.08 -21.17 1.19
CA LEU A 118 10.21 -19.71 1.22
C LEU A 118 9.29 -19.04 0.20
N ASN A 119 9.20 -19.61 -0.99
CA ASN A 119 8.34 -19.09 -2.05
C ASN A 119 6.85 -19.14 -1.65
N LEU A 120 6.40 -20.25 -1.07
CA LEU A 120 5.05 -20.39 -0.54
C LEU A 120 4.81 -19.40 0.61
N SER A 121 5.77 -19.24 1.51
CA SER A 121 5.68 -18.27 2.62
C SER A 121 5.54 -16.83 2.11
N VAL A 122 6.34 -16.44 1.12
CA VAL A 122 6.25 -15.10 0.49
C VAL A 122 4.90 -14.91 -0.19
N LEU A 123 4.41 -15.92 -0.92
CA LEU A 123 3.10 -15.91 -1.55
C LEU A 123 1.98 -15.67 -0.53
N LEU A 124 1.93 -16.51 0.51
CA LEU A 124 0.86 -16.45 1.52
C LEU A 124 0.89 -15.14 2.30
N LEU A 125 2.08 -14.67 2.69
CA LEU A 125 2.22 -13.38 3.35
C LEU A 125 1.72 -12.22 2.46
N ASN A 126 2.13 -12.20 1.18
CA ASN A 126 1.73 -11.12 0.28
C ASN A 126 0.26 -11.17 -0.12
N LEU A 127 -0.43 -12.28 0.01
CA LEU A 127 -1.88 -12.37 -0.22
C LEU A 127 -2.71 -11.89 0.99
N LEU A 128 -2.12 -11.63 2.15
CA LEU A 128 -2.86 -11.13 3.31
C LEU A 128 -3.51 -9.76 3.01
N PRO A 129 -4.77 -9.56 3.45
CA PRO A 129 -5.54 -8.34 3.18
C PRO A 129 -5.12 -7.18 4.10
N CYS A 130 -3.84 -6.89 4.19
CA CYS A 130 -3.28 -5.81 5.01
C CYS A 130 -2.19 -5.03 4.27
N LEU A 131 -2.19 -3.71 4.43
CA LEU A 131 -1.13 -2.85 3.90
C LEU A 131 0.14 -3.01 4.75
N PRO A 132 1.32 -3.03 4.13
CA PRO A 132 1.65 -2.69 2.73
C PRO A 132 1.67 -3.86 1.74
N LEU A 133 1.19 -5.04 2.12
CA LEU A 133 1.26 -6.27 1.32
C LEU A 133 0.37 -6.18 0.08
N ASP A 134 0.63 -7.03 -0.92
CA ASP A 134 -0.05 -6.96 -2.22
C ASP A 134 -1.55 -7.27 -2.13
N GLY A 135 -1.96 -8.26 -1.31
CA GLY A 135 -3.36 -8.53 -1.02
C GLY A 135 -4.07 -7.33 -0.42
N GLY A 136 -3.38 -6.57 0.45
CA GLY A 136 -3.88 -5.30 0.97
C GLY A 136 -4.02 -4.23 -0.11
N ARG A 137 -3.10 -4.16 -1.06
CA ARG A 137 -3.18 -3.22 -2.20
C ARG A 137 -4.34 -3.57 -3.13
N VAL A 138 -4.55 -4.86 -3.40
CA VAL A 138 -5.72 -5.34 -4.18
C VAL A 138 -7.01 -4.99 -3.46
N LEU A 139 -7.14 -5.33 -2.17
CA LEU A 139 -8.33 -5.03 -1.38
C LEU A 139 -8.59 -3.52 -1.30
N LYS A 140 -7.56 -2.70 -1.08
CA LYS A 140 -7.66 -1.24 -1.10
C LYS A 140 -8.22 -0.75 -2.45
N ALA A 141 -7.70 -1.23 -3.57
CA ALA A 141 -8.13 -0.81 -4.90
C ALA A 141 -9.59 -1.19 -5.18
N ILE A 142 -10.05 -2.34 -4.70
CA ILE A 142 -11.46 -2.75 -4.77
C ILE A 142 -12.33 -1.83 -3.89
N LEU A 143 -11.94 -1.60 -2.64
CA LEU A 143 -12.68 -0.74 -1.72
C LEU A 143 -12.76 0.71 -2.22
N VAL A 144 -11.70 1.23 -2.83
CA VAL A 144 -11.73 2.58 -3.44
C VAL A 144 -12.83 2.70 -4.50
N ARG A 145 -13.09 1.64 -5.26
CA ARG A 145 -14.20 1.64 -6.25
C ARG A 145 -15.57 1.60 -5.61
N LEU A 146 -15.72 0.86 -4.50
CA LEU A 146 -17.01 0.62 -3.86
C LEU A 146 -17.43 1.76 -2.92
N VAL A 147 -16.51 2.23 -2.07
CA VAL A 147 -16.83 3.15 -0.96
C VAL A 147 -16.06 4.48 -1.02
N GLY A 148 -15.28 4.71 -2.08
CA GLY A 148 -14.41 5.89 -2.21
C GLY A 148 -13.10 5.78 -1.42
N TYR A 149 -12.15 6.67 -1.75
CA TYR A 149 -10.76 6.58 -1.28
C TYR A 149 -10.63 6.69 0.25
N LEU A 150 -11.27 7.70 0.87
CA LEU A 150 -11.12 7.96 2.31
C LEU A 150 -11.72 6.85 3.18
N SER A 151 -12.92 6.37 2.79
CA SER A 151 -13.55 5.25 3.47
C SER A 151 -12.73 3.97 3.32
N ALA A 152 -12.23 3.71 2.10
CA ALA A 152 -11.35 2.58 1.81
C ALA A 152 -10.10 2.59 2.69
N ILE A 153 -9.39 3.73 2.80
CA ILE A 153 -8.21 3.87 3.67
C ILE A 153 -8.56 3.67 5.15
N SER A 154 -9.73 4.17 5.59
CA SER A 154 -10.18 3.96 6.98
C SER A 154 -10.41 2.48 7.29
N ILE A 155 -11.08 1.76 6.38
CA ILE A 155 -11.31 0.31 6.48
C ILE A 155 -9.96 -0.43 6.46
N MET A 156 -9.10 -0.15 5.47
CA MET A 156 -7.80 -0.79 5.35
C MET A 156 -6.92 -0.60 6.58
N ARG A 157 -6.96 0.58 7.21
CA ARG A 157 -6.23 0.84 8.46
C ARG A 157 -6.70 -0.04 9.61
N ARG A 158 -8.03 -0.27 9.71
CA ARG A 158 -8.58 -1.18 10.74
C ARG A 158 -8.20 -2.62 10.44
N THR A 159 -8.39 -3.08 9.21
CA THR A 159 -8.04 -4.44 8.77
C THR A 159 -6.55 -4.73 8.97
N SER A 160 -5.67 -3.80 8.55
CA SER A 160 -4.22 -3.97 8.74
C SER A 160 -3.83 -4.02 10.22
N ARG A 161 -4.49 -3.23 11.09
CA ARG A 161 -4.24 -3.26 12.53
C ARG A 161 -4.63 -4.62 13.15
N VAL A 162 -5.84 -5.10 12.84
CA VAL A 162 -6.31 -6.40 13.31
C VAL A 162 -5.39 -7.51 12.84
N MET A 163 -5.03 -7.51 11.55
CA MET A 163 -4.15 -8.53 10.96
C MET A 163 -2.74 -8.50 11.58
N SER A 164 -2.18 -7.30 11.83
CA SER A 164 -0.87 -7.16 12.49
C SER A 164 -0.89 -7.71 13.93
N ILE A 165 -1.98 -7.48 14.67
CA ILE A 165 -2.15 -8.01 16.02
C ILE A 165 -2.27 -9.54 15.96
N LEU A 166 -3.07 -10.09 15.05
CA LEU A 166 -3.22 -11.55 14.89
C LEU A 166 -1.88 -12.21 14.53
N LEU A 167 -1.12 -11.63 13.60
CA LEU A 167 0.21 -12.13 13.23
C LEU A 167 1.20 -12.04 14.39
N LEU A 168 1.11 -11.00 15.22
CA LEU A 168 1.96 -10.83 16.38
C LEU A 168 1.65 -11.89 17.43
N ILE A 169 0.36 -12.13 17.73
CA ILE A 169 -0.07 -13.18 18.67
C ILE A 169 0.38 -14.56 18.16
N LEU A 170 0.15 -14.85 16.87
CA LEU A 170 0.57 -16.10 16.25
C LEU A 170 2.09 -16.26 16.28
N GLY A 171 2.85 -15.18 16.03
CA GLY A 171 4.31 -15.18 16.11
C GLY A 171 4.83 -15.48 17.51
N ILE A 172 4.21 -14.89 18.55
CA ILE A 172 4.54 -15.19 19.95
C ILE A 172 4.20 -16.63 20.30
N LEU A 173 3.03 -17.11 19.88
CA LEU A 173 2.60 -18.50 20.13
C LEU A 173 3.59 -19.49 19.50
N LEU A 174 3.98 -19.29 18.25
CA LEU A 174 4.94 -20.14 17.56
C LEU A 174 6.34 -20.06 18.18
N LEU A 175 6.74 -18.90 18.71
CA LEU A 175 8.01 -18.75 19.41
C LEU A 175 8.06 -19.60 20.69
N ILE A 176 6.93 -19.72 21.39
CA ILE A 176 6.81 -20.53 22.61
C ILE A 176 6.80 -22.02 22.28
N ILE A 177 6.10 -22.42 21.19
CA ILE A 177 5.90 -23.85 20.85
C ILE A 177 7.12 -24.41 20.08
N SER A 178 7.67 -23.67 19.11
CA SER A 178 8.64 -24.16 18.14
C SER A 178 10.01 -23.49 18.27
N GLN A 179 10.57 -23.46 19.47
CA GLN A 179 11.95 -23.00 19.73
C GLN A 179 12.59 -22.20 18.57
N LEU A 180 12.44 -20.84 18.60
CA LEU A 180 13.18 -19.89 17.76
C LEU A 180 12.67 -19.55 16.34
N ASN A 181 11.40 -19.77 16.00
CA ASN A 181 10.90 -19.27 14.73
C ASN A 181 10.54 -17.78 14.81
N VAL A 182 11.55 -16.91 14.64
CA VAL A 182 11.42 -15.44 14.79
C VAL A 182 10.83 -14.78 13.54
N SER A 183 10.74 -15.51 12.41
CA SER A 183 10.40 -14.93 11.10
C SER A 183 9.00 -14.27 11.07
N LEU A 184 8.01 -14.92 11.67
CA LEU A 184 6.64 -14.36 11.70
C LEU A 184 6.54 -13.15 12.63
N LEU A 185 7.28 -13.15 13.73
CA LEU A 185 7.37 -12.01 14.66
C LEU A 185 8.03 -10.80 13.99
N MET A 186 9.07 -11.05 13.19
CA MET A 186 9.73 -10.00 12.39
C MET A 186 8.78 -9.44 11.33
N ALA A 187 8.02 -10.29 10.62
CA ALA A 187 7.01 -9.85 9.66
C ALA A 187 5.91 -9.00 10.32
N ALA A 188 5.41 -9.43 11.48
CA ALA A 188 4.41 -8.67 12.24
C ALA A 188 4.93 -7.32 12.70
N SER A 189 6.17 -7.26 13.23
CA SER A 189 6.80 -6.00 13.66
C SER A 189 7.01 -5.04 12.48
N PHE A 190 7.41 -5.55 11.32
CA PHE A 190 7.52 -4.75 10.09
C PHE A 190 6.17 -4.12 9.69
N LEU A 191 5.07 -4.89 9.75
CA LEU A 191 3.73 -4.37 9.46
C LEU A 191 3.31 -3.25 10.41
N VAL A 192 3.58 -3.41 11.71
CA VAL A 192 3.28 -2.39 12.72
C VAL A 192 4.06 -1.09 12.47
N LEU A 193 5.36 -1.20 12.19
CA LEU A 193 6.21 -0.04 11.89
C LEU A 193 5.74 0.69 10.62
N HIS A 194 5.38 -0.06 9.58
CA HIS A 194 4.94 0.53 8.31
C HIS A 194 3.60 1.27 8.44
N MET A 195 2.70 0.81 9.30
CA MET A 195 1.42 1.50 9.57
C MET A 195 1.61 2.92 10.12
N ALA A 196 2.67 3.15 10.88
CA ALA A 196 2.98 4.48 11.43
C ALA A 196 3.40 5.47 10.33
N GLU A 197 4.14 5.00 9.32
CA GLU A 197 4.58 5.83 8.20
C GLU A 197 3.45 6.16 7.21
N GLU A 198 2.50 5.25 7.02
CA GLU A 198 1.40 5.42 6.06
C GLU A 198 0.47 6.59 6.41
N LYS A 199 0.31 6.92 7.67
CA LYS A 199 -0.56 8.03 8.10
C LYS A 199 -0.12 9.36 7.50
N LYS A 200 1.17 9.69 7.53
CA LYS A 200 1.73 10.94 6.98
C LYS A 200 1.65 10.98 5.45
N ARG A 201 1.84 9.83 4.80
CA ARG A 201 1.83 9.73 3.33
C ARG A 201 0.43 9.93 2.75
N ASN A 202 -0.61 9.44 3.41
CA ASN A 202 -1.98 9.56 2.92
C ASN A 202 -2.48 11.01 2.88
N GLU A 203 -2.09 11.85 3.85
CA GLU A 203 -2.43 13.28 3.84
C GLU A 203 -1.81 14.02 2.64
N TYR A 204 -0.54 13.72 2.34
CA TYR A 204 0.15 14.29 1.17
C TYR A 204 -0.47 13.85 -0.16
N ILE A 205 -0.86 12.58 -0.27
CA ILE A 205 -1.49 12.03 -1.49
C ILE A 205 -2.84 12.68 -1.74
N LEU A 206 -3.65 12.87 -0.71
CA LEU A 206 -4.93 13.56 -0.81
C LEU A 206 -4.75 14.97 -1.39
N MET A 207 -3.75 15.71 -0.90
CA MET A 207 -3.43 17.03 -1.39
C MET A 207 -3.06 17.04 -2.88
N GLN A 208 -2.21 16.11 -3.30
CA GLN A 208 -1.83 15.99 -4.71
C GLN A 208 -3.02 15.66 -5.62
N GLU A 209 -3.99 14.87 -5.14
CA GLU A 209 -5.18 14.51 -5.90
C GLU A 209 -6.09 15.72 -6.14
N PHE A 210 -6.24 16.58 -5.13
CA PHE A 210 -7.01 17.83 -5.29
C PHE A 210 -6.39 18.81 -6.28
N LEU A 211 -5.09 19.01 -6.18
CA LEU A 211 -4.36 19.86 -7.13
C LEU A 211 -4.51 19.38 -8.57
N TYR A 212 -4.60 18.07 -8.76
CA TYR A 212 -4.80 17.50 -10.09
C TYR A 212 -6.25 17.59 -10.60
N ALA A 213 -7.25 17.53 -9.75
CA ALA A 213 -8.63 17.74 -10.17
C ALA A 213 -8.79 19.13 -10.78
N LYS A 214 -8.18 20.17 -10.15
CA LYS A 214 -8.07 21.53 -10.73
C LYS A 214 -7.39 21.52 -12.11
N ASP A 215 -6.30 20.78 -12.27
CA ASP A 215 -5.52 20.69 -13.52
C ASP A 215 -6.29 19.95 -14.63
N LYS A 216 -7.10 18.96 -14.26
CA LYS A 216 -7.98 18.20 -15.19
C LYS A 216 -9.09 19.08 -15.76
N LEU A 217 -9.75 19.88 -14.92
CA LEU A 217 -10.76 20.85 -15.35
C LEU A 217 -10.14 21.89 -16.31
N ARG A 218 -8.97 22.42 -15.96
CA ARG A 218 -8.23 23.39 -16.79
C ARG A 218 -7.84 22.84 -18.17
N LYS A 219 -7.45 21.54 -18.24
CA LYS A 219 -7.02 20.91 -19.51
C LYS A 219 -8.18 20.44 -20.38
N ARG A 220 -9.28 19.97 -19.79
CA ARG A 220 -10.44 19.44 -20.53
C ARG A 220 -11.53 20.47 -20.81
N GLY A 221 -11.53 21.61 -20.11
CA GLY A 221 -12.55 22.65 -20.22
C GLY A 221 -13.89 22.30 -19.56
N PHE A 222 -14.18 21.03 -19.25
CA PHE A 222 -15.41 20.59 -18.61
C PHE A 222 -15.21 19.39 -17.68
N MET A 223 -16.07 19.28 -16.67
CA MET A 223 -16.13 18.18 -15.71
C MET A 223 -17.56 18.00 -15.22
N ARG A 224 -17.96 16.78 -14.85
CA ARG A 224 -19.26 16.58 -14.18
C ARG A 224 -19.24 17.28 -12.84
N SER A 225 -20.31 18.04 -12.54
CA SER A 225 -20.51 18.63 -11.22
C SER A 225 -21.56 17.84 -10.43
N ARG A 226 -21.38 17.81 -9.11
CA ARG A 226 -22.35 17.29 -8.15
C ARG A 226 -22.60 18.36 -7.09
N ALA A 227 -23.85 18.52 -6.71
CA ALA A 227 -24.23 19.39 -5.59
C ALA A 227 -24.39 18.55 -4.31
N ILE A 228 -23.92 19.09 -3.20
CA ILE A 228 -24.10 18.51 -1.85
C ILE A 228 -24.63 19.63 -0.96
N CYS A 229 -25.64 19.34 -0.14
CA CYS A 229 -26.06 20.23 0.94
C CYS A 229 -25.37 19.80 2.24
N ALA A 230 -24.82 20.76 2.97
CA ALA A 230 -24.14 20.50 4.24
C ALA A 230 -24.50 21.63 5.25
N MET A 231 -24.67 21.27 6.51
CA MET A 231 -24.90 22.25 7.59
C MET A 231 -23.64 23.05 7.85
N ASP A 232 -23.79 24.31 8.19
CA ASP A 232 -22.72 25.25 8.52
C ASP A 232 -21.87 24.78 9.73
N SER A 233 -22.50 24.11 10.69
CA SER A 233 -21.87 23.55 11.88
C SER A 233 -20.97 22.33 11.59
N LEU A 234 -21.09 21.73 10.38
CA LEU A 234 -20.33 20.51 10.03
C LEU A 234 -18.85 20.82 9.86
N PRO A 235 -17.94 19.99 10.42
CA PRO A 235 -16.51 20.13 10.16
C PRO A 235 -16.18 19.94 8.67
N ALA A 236 -15.37 20.80 8.09
CA ALA A 236 -14.95 20.72 6.69
C ALA A 236 -14.31 19.36 6.34
N LYS A 237 -13.65 18.71 7.30
CA LYS A 237 -13.12 17.36 7.20
C LYS A 237 -14.17 16.31 6.82
N ASP A 238 -15.37 16.42 7.32
CA ASP A 238 -16.40 15.41 7.09
C ASP A 238 -17.05 15.59 5.71
N VAL A 239 -17.22 16.82 5.26
CA VAL A 239 -17.59 17.12 3.86
C VAL A 239 -16.49 16.62 2.92
N PHE A 240 -15.24 16.88 3.24
CA PHE A 240 -14.11 16.44 2.45
C PHE A 240 -14.07 14.90 2.24
N LYS A 241 -14.50 14.11 3.23
CA LYS A 241 -14.60 12.65 3.12
C LYS A 241 -15.65 12.18 2.10
N MET A 242 -16.65 13.01 1.82
CA MET A 242 -17.72 12.69 0.87
C MET A 242 -17.34 13.01 -0.58
N LEU A 243 -16.30 13.81 -0.81
CA LEU A 243 -15.87 14.23 -2.12
C LEU A 243 -15.24 13.05 -2.90
N SER A 244 -15.64 12.88 -4.15
CA SER A 244 -15.11 11.88 -5.08
C SER A 244 -14.29 12.55 -6.18
N TYR A 245 -13.20 11.92 -6.63
CA TYR A 245 -12.24 12.50 -7.59
C TYR A 245 -12.76 12.66 -9.03
N ASP A 246 -13.92 12.07 -9.36
CA ASP A 246 -14.45 12.06 -10.72
C ASP A 246 -15.43 13.21 -11.01
N SER A 247 -15.77 14.02 -10.02
CA SER A 247 -16.76 15.08 -10.12
C SER A 247 -16.25 16.35 -9.43
N PHE A 248 -16.66 17.49 -9.93
CA PHE A 248 -16.48 18.78 -9.27
C PHE A 248 -17.66 19.03 -8.31
N TYR A 249 -17.38 19.36 -7.07
CA TYR A 249 -18.43 19.53 -6.06
C TYR A 249 -18.72 21.01 -5.78
N ILE A 250 -20.03 21.32 -5.78
CA ILE A 250 -20.57 22.57 -5.26
C ILE A 250 -21.30 22.23 -3.97
N ILE A 251 -20.85 22.79 -2.86
CA ILE A 251 -21.39 22.53 -1.53
C ILE A 251 -22.28 23.69 -1.17
N HIS A 252 -23.58 23.43 -1.03
CA HIS A 252 -24.57 24.39 -0.55
C HIS A 252 -24.58 24.35 0.97
N ILE A 253 -24.13 25.43 1.60
CA ILE A 253 -24.14 25.55 3.05
C ILE A 253 -25.55 25.98 3.46
N VAL A 254 -26.14 25.29 4.43
CA VAL A 254 -27.47 25.54 4.98
C VAL A 254 -27.39 25.68 6.49
N ASP A 255 -28.28 26.52 7.05
CA ASP A 255 -28.46 26.67 8.49
C ASP A 255 -29.31 25.51 9.09
N GLU A 256 -29.51 25.52 10.40
CA GLU A 256 -30.39 24.55 11.10
C GLU A 256 -31.84 24.58 10.62
N ASN A 257 -32.31 25.70 10.09
CA ASN A 257 -33.65 25.90 9.54
C ASN A 257 -33.73 25.55 8.05
N GLN A 258 -32.65 24.94 7.47
CA GLN A 258 -32.53 24.60 6.06
C GLN A 258 -32.55 25.78 5.09
N ASN A 259 -32.32 27.00 5.57
CA ASN A 259 -32.14 28.13 4.69
C ASN A 259 -30.76 28.06 4.02
N HIS A 260 -30.76 28.33 2.70
CA HIS A 260 -29.52 28.36 1.94
C HIS A 260 -28.72 29.63 2.29
N LEU A 261 -27.51 29.44 2.82
CA LEU A 261 -26.59 30.52 3.18
C LEU A 261 -25.76 30.97 1.98
N ARG A 262 -24.94 30.03 1.47
CA ARG A 262 -24.07 30.28 0.31
C ARG A 262 -23.58 28.98 -0.34
N PRO A 263 -23.26 28.99 -1.64
CA PRO A 263 -22.54 27.90 -2.28
C PRO A 263 -21.01 28.06 -2.08
N VAL A 264 -20.33 26.99 -1.79
CA VAL A 264 -18.88 26.95 -1.68
C VAL A 264 -18.35 25.84 -2.59
N THR A 265 -17.24 26.07 -3.28
CA THR A 265 -16.62 25.08 -4.13
C THR A 265 -15.72 24.14 -3.31
N GLU A 266 -15.51 22.92 -3.79
CA GLU A 266 -14.55 21.99 -3.17
C GLU A 266 -13.17 22.63 -2.98
N ALA A 267 -12.75 23.49 -3.93
CA ALA A 267 -11.48 24.20 -3.88
C ALA A 267 -11.37 25.15 -2.69
N GLN A 268 -12.47 25.89 -2.39
CA GLN A 268 -12.51 26.81 -1.25
C GLN A 268 -12.46 26.04 0.08
N VAL A 269 -13.16 24.90 0.16
CA VAL A 269 -13.09 24.03 1.36
C VAL A 269 -11.67 23.51 1.57
N VAL A 270 -11.00 23.08 0.50
CA VAL A 270 -9.59 22.61 0.57
C VAL A 270 -8.66 23.76 0.97
N ASP A 271 -8.79 24.93 0.36
CA ASP A 271 -7.93 26.08 0.67
C ASP A 271 -8.13 26.51 2.14
N ALA A 272 -9.36 26.47 2.66
CA ALA A 272 -9.66 26.76 4.06
C ALA A 272 -9.06 25.72 5.02
N ILE A 273 -9.16 24.41 4.69
CA ILE A 273 -8.51 23.34 5.46
C ILE A 273 -6.98 23.54 5.50
N LEU A 274 -6.38 23.97 4.39
CA LEU A 274 -4.95 24.22 4.30
C LEU A 274 -4.48 25.40 5.16
N GLN A 275 -5.28 26.47 5.20
CA GLN A 275 -4.92 27.69 5.95
C GLN A 275 -5.22 27.58 7.44
N LYS A 276 -6.37 27.00 7.80
CA LYS A 276 -6.90 27.00 9.17
C LYS A 276 -6.94 25.62 9.84
N GLY A 277 -6.66 24.54 9.09
CA GLY A 277 -6.58 23.18 9.61
C GLY A 277 -7.86 22.33 9.47
N TRP A 278 -7.78 21.06 9.81
CA TRP A 278 -8.81 20.05 9.59
C TRP A 278 -10.09 20.17 10.45
N LYS A 279 -10.07 20.99 11.50
CA LYS A 279 -11.18 21.12 12.45
C LYS A 279 -12.09 22.31 12.16
N ILE A 280 -11.80 23.06 11.12
CA ILE A 280 -12.60 24.24 10.72
C ILE A 280 -14.04 23.82 10.39
N SER A 281 -15.04 24.61 10.81
CA SER A 281 -16.45 24.44 10.42
C SER A 281 -16.71 25.01 9.01
N LEU A 282 -17.77 24.56 8.35
CA LEU A 282 -18.16 25.11 7.06
C LEU A 282 -18.61 26.60 7.15
N ALA A 283 -19.03 27.05 8.31
CA ALA A 283 -19.36 28.47 8.54
C ALA A 283 -18.14 29.39 8.34
N GLU A 284 -16.92 28.87 8.58
CA GLU A 284 -15.66 29.62 8.53
C GLU A 284 -14.93 29.49 7.17
N VAL A 285 -15.43 28.66 6.25
CA VAL A 285 -14.93 28.50 4.90
C VAL A 285 -15.38 29.66 4.03
#